data_e882836378707ea676d3d6e78f9cc0b2
#
_entry.id   e882836378707ea676d3d6e78f9cc0b2
#
_cell.length_a   1.000
_cell.length_b   1.000
_cell.length_c   1.000
_cell.angle_alpha   90.00
_cell.angle_beta   90.00
_cell.angle_gamma   90.00
#
_symmetry.space_group_name_H-M   'P 1'
#
loop_
_entity.id
_entity.type
_entity.pdbx_description
1 polymer ?
#
loop_
_entity_poly.entity_id
_entity_poly.type
_entity_poly.pdbx_seq_one_letter_code
_entity_poly.pdbx_strand_id
1 'polypeptide(L)'
;SNTQGVNAENLYGKTIMASFHGLWSLGGFLGGLISMGFVGMDIPPLPHFIFIFISSILLMNFIRRQLVRNDRKAPHHATAESNRVQIPFYKKFDPYVIGLGIMAWAAMVCEGCMYDWSGVYFMQVVSAPEKLVQLGYVVCMCTMTTGRFLADWFVTRFGAKRVICASGLLIFFGMMLAVVLPDLIFATIGFFFVGFGISSTVPICYSMAGHSDKMDSGLAVATVSSVGYLGFLIGPPVIGHVSHAISLHYTFGAVACVGLLVTIGASRLPIHQK
;
A
#
# COMPACT_ATOMS: atom_id res chain seq x y z
N SER A 1 -13.53 -9.20 -0.84
CA SER A 1 -12.45 -9.35 -1.79
C SER A 1 -11.26 -10.12 -1.22
N ASN A 2 -10.68 -9.78 -0.06
CA ASN A 2 -9.61 -10.56 0.55
C ASN A 2 -10.05 -12.00 0.89
N THR A 3 -11.31 -12.19 1.30
CA THR A 3 -11.91 -13.52 1.54
C THR A 3 -11.93 -14.38 0.28
N GLN A 4 -12.26 -13.80 -0.88
CA GLN A 4 -12.21 -14.51 -2.17
C GLN A 4 -10.74 -14.85 -2.56
N GLY A 5 -9.79 -13.98 -2.22
CA GLY A 5 -8.36 -14.23 -2.40
C GLY A 5 -7.88 -15.43 -1.59
N VAL A 6 -8.24 -15.49 -0.30
CA VAL A 6 -7.91 -16.63 0.57
C VAL A 6 -8.58 -17.93 0.07
N ASN A 7 -9.84 -17.87 -0.36
CA ASN A 7 -10.51 -19.05 -0.93
C ASN A 7 -9.84 -19.53 -2.22
N ALA A 8 -9.37 -18.60 -3.06
CA ALA A 8 -8.62 -18.93 -4.27
C ALA A 8 -7.24 -19.53 -3.94
N GLU A 9 -6.52 -19.02 -2.92
CA GLU A 9 -5.26 -19.61 -2.45
C GLU A 9 -5.43 -21.05 -1.99
N ASN A 10 -6.49 -21.31 -1.22
CA ASN A 10 -6.80 -22.67 -0.75
C ASN A 10 -7.10 -23.65 -1.91
N LEU A 11 -7.71 -23.16 -2.99
CA LEU A 11 -7.99 -23.96 -4.18
C LEU A 11 -6.75 -24.18 -5.05
N TYR A 12 -5.85 -23.17 -5.11
CA TYR A 12 -4.69 -23.18 -5.99
C TYR A 12 -3.45 -23.82 -5.34
N GLY A 13 -3.45 -23.94 -4.00
CA GLY A 13 -2.31 -24.49 -3.24
C GLY A 13 -1.04 -23.63 -3.30
N LYS A 14 -1.15 -22.37 -3.68
CA LYS A 14 -0.05 -21.38 -3.74
C LYS A 14 -0.53 -20.05 -3.22
N THR A 15 0.35 -19.32 -2.54
CA THR A 15 0.11 -17.93 -2.15
C THR A 15 0.00 -17.04 -3.38
N ILE A 16 -1.17 -16.43 -3.58
CA ILE A 16 -1.47 -15.51 -4.70
C ILE A 16 -1.96 -14.15 -4.22
N MET A 17 -1.97 -13.90 -2.91
CA MET A 17 -2.46 -12.65 -2.32
C MET A 17 -1.68 -11.43 -2.81
N ALA A 18 -0.35 -11.54 -2.96
CA ALA A 18 0.47 -10.46 -3.51
C ALA A 18 0.05 -10.11 -4.94
N SER A 19 -0.30 -11.11 -5.76
CA SER A 19 -0.83 -10.90 -7.11
C SER A 19 -2.17 -10.15 -7.11
N PHE A 20 -3.07 -10.43 -6.15
CA PHE A 20 -4.33 -9.66 -6.01
C PHE A 20 -4.05 -8.20 -5.68
N HIS A 21 -3.11 -7.93 -4.78
CA HIS A 21 -2.69 -6.56 -4.47
C HIS A 21 -1.96 -5.91 -5.66
N GLY A 22 -1.22 -6.70 -6.44
CA GLY A 22 -0.61 -6.25 -7.70
C GLY A 22 -1.66 -5.80 -8.72
N LEU A 23 -2.76 -6.58 -8.89
CA LEU A 23 -3.89 -6.21 -9.75
C LEU A 23 -4.61 -4.94 -9.27
N TRP A 24 -4.73 -4.74 -7.95
CA TRP A 24 -5.26 -3.50 -7.40
C TRP A 24 -4.41 -2.29 -7.83
N SER A 25 -3.10 -2.39 -7.69
CA SER A 25 -2.16 -1.34 -8.09
C SER A 25 -2.16 -1.10 -9.59
N LEU A 26 -2.27 -2.18 -10.39
CA LEU A 26 -2.43 -2.09 -11.84
C LEU A 26 -3.69 -1.30 -12.21
N GLY A 27 -4.79 -1.52 -11.50
CA GLY A 27 -6.02 -0.73 -11.66
C GLY A 27 -5.79 0.75 -11.40
N GLY A 28 -5.09 1.10 -10.32
CA GLY A 28 -4.71 2.48 -10.00
C GLY A 28 -3.80 3.11 -11.06
N PHE A 29 -2.80 2.36 -11.53
CA PHE A 29 -1.91 2.78 -12.62
C PHE A 29 -2.66 3.06 -13.92
N LEU A 30 -3.50 2.12 -14.36
CA LEU A 30 -4.31 2.29 -15.58
C LEU A 30 -5.29 3.45 -15.46
N GLY A 31 -5.91 3.63 -14.28
CA GLY A 31 -6.77 4.78 -13.99
C GLY A 31 -6.01 6.11 -14.11
N GLY A 32 -4.78 6.17 -13.60
CA GLY A 32 -3.91 7.34 -13.74
C GLY A 32 -3.53 7.64 -15.19
N LEU A 33 -3.19 6.61 -15.98
CA LEU A 33 -2.90 6.76 -17.41
C LEU A 33 -4.12 7.27 -18.19
N ILE A 34 -5.32 6.73 -17.91
CA ILE A 34 -6.56 7.18 -18.51
C ILE A 34 -6.82 8.64 -18.15
N SER A 35 -6.68 9.01 -16.88
CA SER A 35 -6.82 10.40 -16.42
C SER A 35 -5.87 11.34 -17.13
N MET A 36 -4.60 10.97 -17.23
CA MET A 36 -3.58 11.74 -17.95
C MET A 36 -3.92 11.93 -19.43
N GLY A 37 -4.47 10.88 -20.09
CA GLY A 37 -4.95 10.95 -21.46
C GLY A 37 -6.12 11.94 -21.64
N PHE A 38 -7.11 11.90 -20.76
CA PHE A 38 -8.25 12.82 -20.81
C PHE A 38 -7.83 14.28 -20.57
N VAL A 39 -6.95 14.53 -19.59
CA VAL A 39 -6.37 15.87 -19.35
C VAL A 39 -5.54 16.34 -20.54
N GLY A 40 -4.73 15.44 -21.11
CA GLY A 40 -3.93 15.76 -22.31
C GLY A 40 -4.74 16.12 -23.56
N MET A 41 -5.99 15.64 -23.64
CA MET A 41 -6.97 15.96 -24.71
C MET A 41 -7.87 17.14 -24.36
N ASP A 42 -7.65 17.83 -23.24
CA ASP A 42 -8.47 18.93 -22.72
C ASP A 42 -9.96 18.52 -22.50
N ILE A 43 -10.21 17.24 -22.18
CA ILE A 43 -11.56 16.72 -21.93
C ILE A 43 -12.00 17.07 -20.51
N PRO A 44 -13.18 17.69 -20.33
CA PRO A 44 -13.71 18.05 -19.01
C PRO A 44 -13.88 16.84 -18.08
N PRO A 45 -13.89 17.02 -16.74
CA PRO A 45 -14.00 15.92 -15.77
C PRO A 45 -15.25 15.05 -15.94
N LEU A 46 -16.40 15.63 -16.34
CA LEU A 46 -17.68 14.90 -16.42
C LEU A 46 -17.66 13.75 -17.43
N PRO A 47 -17.26 13.93 -18.72
CA PRO A 47 -17.11 12.81 -19.65
C PRO A 47 -16.11 11.74 -19.15
N HIS A 48 -15.02 12.15 -18.49
CA HIS A 48 -14.06 11.23 -17.92
C HIS A 48 -14.72 10.35 -16.84
N PHE A 49 -15.45 10.93 -15.89
CA PHE A 49 -16.15 10.15 -14.86
C PHE A 49 -17.24 9.24 -15.44
N ILE A 50 -17.99 9.69 -16.46
CA ILE A 50 -18.97 8.85 -17.16
C ILE A 50 -18.29 7.64 -17.83
N PHE A 51 -17.14 7.85 -18.49
CA PHE A 51 -16.37 6.77 -19.11
C PHE A 51 -15.92 5.74 -18.09
N ILE A 52 -15.32 6.16 -16.97
CA ILE A 52 -14.88 5.27 -15.89
C ILE A 52 -16.07 4.52 -15.28
N PHE A 53 -17.20 5.21 -15.05
CA PHE A 53 -18.40 4.60 -14.48
C PHE A 53 -18.95 3.48 -15.37
N ILE A 54 -19.13 3.76 -16.67
CA ILE A 54 -19.64 2.77 -17.64
C ILE A 54 -18.65 1.59 -17.75
N SER A 55 -17.36 1.87 -17.90
CA SER A 55 -16.32 0.84 -18.00
C SER A 55 -16.29 -0.05 -16.76
N SER A 56 -16.45 0.52 -15.55
CA SER A 56 -16.49 -0.23 -14.30
C SER A 56 -17.71 -1.14 -14.22
N ILE A 57 -18.89 -0.66 -14.65
CA ILE A 57 -20.11 -1.50 -14.69
C ILE A 57 -19.95 -2.66 -15.67
N LEU A 58 -19.42 -2.42 -16.86
CA LEU A 58 -19.20 -3.46 -17.87
C LEU A 58 -18.20 -4.51 -17.34
N LEU A 59 -17.07 -4.07 -16.78
CA LEU A 59 -16.07 -4.95 -16.19
C LEU A 59 -16.65 -5.76 -15.02
N MET A 60 -17.41 -5.14 -14.14
CA MET A 60 -18.05 -5.82 -13.00
C MET A 60 -19.05 -6.88 -13.46
N ASN A 61 -19.86 -6.60 -14.51
CA ASN A 61 -20.78 -7.58 -15.07
C ASN A 61 -20.05 -8.75 -15.74
N PHE A 62 -18.93 -8.51 -16.38
CA PHE A 62 -18.08 -9.54 -16.95
C PHE A 62 -17.48 -10.43 -15.87
N ILE A 63 -16.85 -9.85 -14.85
CA ILE A 63 -16.21 -10.58 -13.75
C ILE A 63 -17.24 -11.35 -12.91
N ARG A 64 -18.43 -10.78 -12.66
CA ARG A 64 -19.48 -11.44 -11.87
C ARG A 64 -19.83 -12.84 -12.37
N ARG A 65 -19.71 -13.08 -13.66
CA ARG A 65 -19.99 -14.40 -14.27
C ARG A 65 -18.91 -15.44 -13.97
N GLN A 66 -17.72 -15.01 -13.56
CA GLN A 66 -16.56 -15.87 -13.30
C GLN A 66 -16.27 -16.04 -11.80
N LEU A 67 -17.02 -15.34 -10.92
CA LEU A 67 -16.86 -15.50 -9.47
C LEU A 67 -17.26 -16.92 -9.03
N VAL A 68 -16.44 -17.49 -8.16
CA VAL A 68 -16.70 -18.80 -7.55
C VAL A 68 -18.01 -18.73 -6.76
N ARG A 69 -19.05 -19.41 -7.25
CA ARG A 69 -20.41 -19.38 -6.68
C ARG A 69 -20.57 -20.11 -5.34
N ASN A 70 -19.58 -20.88 -4.91
CA ASN A 70 -19.61 -21.66 -3.68
C ASN A 70 -18.80 -20.99 -2.57
N ASP A 71 -19.36 -19.94 -1.97
CA ASP A 71 -18.97 -19.47 -0.63
C ASP A 71 -19.49 -20.44 0.47
N ARG A 72 -19.54 -21.75 0.17
CA ARG A 72 -19.70 -22.72 1.23
C ARG A 72 -18.45 -22.60 2.09
N LYS A 73 -18.68 -22.05 3.30
CA LYS A 73 -17.80 -22.02 4.47
C LYS A 73 -16.66 -23.01 4.28
N ALA A 74 -15.43 -22.49 4.09
CA ALA A 74 -14.27 -23.29 4.43
C ALA A 74 -14.61 -23.94 5.77
N PRO A 75 -14.44 -25.25 5.95
CA PRO A 75 -14.68 -25.85 7.23
C PRO A 75 -13.86 -25.03 8.21
N HIS A 76 -14.53 -24.23 9.03
CA HIS A 76 -13.95 -23.87 10.29
C HIS A 76 -13.53 -25.23 10.84
N HIS A 77 -12.22 -25.47 10.92
CA HIS A 77 -11.76 -26.45 11.88
C HIS A 77 -12.33 -26.00 13.20
N ALA A 78 -13.52 -26.48 13.49
CA ALA A 78 -14.08 -26.57 14.81
C ALA A 78 -13.19 -27.59 15.54
N THR A 79 -11.93 -27.22 15.76
CA THR A 79 -11.09 -27.86 16.73
C THR A 79 -11.55 -27.32 18.06
N ALA A 80 -12.33 -28.17 18.73
CA ALA A 80 -12.51 -28.25 20.17
C ALA A 80 -12.71 -26.89 20.88
N GLU A 81 -13.95 -26.62 21.25
CA GLU A 81 -14.25 -25.94 22.50
C GLU A 81 -13.56 -26.69 23.66
N SER A 82 -12.28 -26.46 23.84
CA SER A 82 -11.57 -26.85 25.04
C SER A 82 -11.20 -25.56 25.76
N ASN A 83 -11.85 -25.31 26.88
CA ASN A 83 -11.46 -24.43 28.00
C ASN A 83 -10.58 -23.24 27.60
N ARG A 84 -11.11 -22.28 26.85
CA ARG A 84 -10.44 -21.00 26.65
C ARG A 84 -10.54 -20.22 27.95
N VAL A 85 -9.49 -20.30 28.79
CA VAL A 85 -9.23 -19.30 29.81
C VAL A 85 -9.40 -17.93 29.12
N GLN A 86 -10.35 -17.12 29.62
CA GLN A 86 -10.60 -15.78 29.08
C GLN A 86 -9.37 -14.90 29.38
N ILE A 87 -8.37 -14.95 28.51
CA ILE A 87 -7.22 -14.06 28.56
C ILE A 87 -7.72 -12.63 28.30
N PRO A 88 -7.45 -11.66 29.18
CA PRO A 88 -7.84 -10.26 28.96
C PRO A 88 -7.43 -9.78 27.58
N PHE A 89 -8.30 -9.01 26.92
CA PHE A 89 -8.16 -8.58 25.54
C PHE A 89 -6.77 -7.96 25.24
N TYR A 90 -6.24 -7.13 26.14
CA TYR A 90 -4.93 -6.48 26.02
C TYR A 90 -3.73 -7.45 26.10
N LYS A 91 -3.89 -8.63 26.70
CA LYS A 91 -2.83 -9.67 26.75
C LYS A 91 -2.81 -10.55 25.50
N LYS A 92 -3.77 -10.38 24.58
CA LYS A 92 -3.83 -11.13 23.33
C LYS A 92 -2.97 -10.54 22.24
N PHE A 93 -2.44 -9.31 22.41
CA PHE A 93 -1.64 -8.64 21.40
C PHE A 93 -0.15 -8.88 21.62
N ASP A 94 0.51 -9.44 20.62
CA ASP A 94 1.96 -9.58 20.60
C ASP A 94 2.60 -8.24 20.20
N PRO A 95 3.55 -7.70 20.99
CA PRO A 95 4.32 -6.50 20.60
C PRO A 95 4.97 -6.60 19.24
N TYR A 96 5.35 -7.79 18.80
CA TYR A 96 5.88 -8.04 17.47
C TYR A 96 4.84 -7.71 16.38
N VAL A 97 3.60 -8.20 16.53
CA VAL A 97 2.50 -7.94 15.59
C VAL A 97 2.11 -6.46 15.60
N ILE A 98 2.12 -5.80 16.76
CA ILE A 98 1.91 -4.35 16.85
C ILE A 98 3.03 -3.59 16.10
N GLY A 99 4.29 -4.01 16.24
CA GLY A 99 5.42 -3.44 15.51
C GLY A 99 5.25 -3.55 13.99
N LEU A 100 4.79 -4.71 13.49
CA LEU A 100 4.42 -4.91 12.09
C LEU A 100 3.28 -3.97 11.67
N GLY A 101 2.28 -3.80 12.54
CA GLY A 101 1.16 -2.86 12.32
C GLY A 101 1.63 -1.41 12.19
N ILE A 102 2.56 -0.96 13.03
CA ILE A 102 3.12 0.40 12.97
C ILE A 102 3.92 0.61 11.67
N MET A 103 4.69 -0.38 11.23
CA MET A 103 5.39 -0.30 9.94
C MET A 103 4.41 -0.26 8.77
N ALA A 104 3.35 -1.09 8.80
CA ALA A 104 2.27 -1.05 7.81
C ALA A 104 1.56 0.31 7.81
N TRP A 105 1.28 0.88 9.00
CA TRP A 105 0.71 2.20 9.17
C TRP A 105 1.59 3.28 8.52
N ALA A 106 2.88 3.30 8.80
CA ALA A 106 3.81 4.26 8.23
C ALA A 106 3.87 4.17 6.69
N ALA A 107 3.94 2.94 6.15
CA ALA A 107 3.89 2.73 4.70
C ALA A 107 2.57 3.19 4.08
N MET A 108 1.43 2.92 4.75
CA MET A 108 0.10 3.31 4.26
C MET A 108 -0.17 4.81 4.37
N VAL A 109 0.43 5.52 5.33
CA VAL A 109 0.44 7.01 5.35
C VAL A 109 1.16 7.53 4.11
N CYS A 110 2.34 6.99 3.78
CA CYS A 110 3.08 7.39 2.59
C CYS A 110 2.33 7.04 1.30
N GLU A 111 1.70 5.86 1.24
CA GLU A 111 0.89 5.43 0.10
C GLU A 111 -0.32 6.36 -0.11
N GLY A 112 -1.07 6.68 0.95
CA GLY A 112 -2.19 7.61 0.91
C GLY A 112 -1.76 9.03 0.50
N CYS A 113 -0.59 9.48 0.98
CA CYS A 113 0.01 10.73 0.53
C CYS A 113 0.22 10.75 -0.99
N MET A 114 0.72 9.66 -1.56
CA MET A 114 0.94 9.57 -3.01
C MET A 114 -0.39 9.53 -3.79
N TYR A 115 -1.42 8.88 -3.26
CA TYR A 115 -2.73 8.83 -3.91
C TYR A 115 -3.39 10.21 -3.99
N ASP A 116 -3.41 10.94 -2.88
CA ASP A 116 -4.24 12.14 -2.77
C ASP A 116 -3.46 13.44 -3.03
N TRP A 117 -2.17 13.46 -2.74
CA TRP A 117 -1.38 14.68 -2.72
C TRP A 117 -0.28 14.77 -3.79
N SER A 118 0.04 13.68 -4.50
CA SER A 118 1.11 13.71 -5.51
C SER A 118 0.81 14.68 -6.66
N GLY A 119 -0.43 14.68 -7.18
CA GLY A 119 -0.85 15.62 -8.23
C GLY A 119 -0.85 17.07 -7.73
N VAL A 120 -1.36 17.30 -6.51
CA VAL A 120 -1.35 18.64 -5.90
C VAL A 120 0.10 19.14 -5.69
N TYR A 121 1.01 18.25 -5.28
CA TYR A 121 2.43 18.56 -5.14
C TYR A 121 3.06 18.96 -6.48
N PHE A 122 2.78 18.22 -7.55
CA PHE A 122 3.25 18.56 -8.89
C PHE A 122 2.69 19.88 -9.39
N MET A 123 1.44 20.20 -9.08
CA MET A 123 0.81 21.45 -9.46
C MET A 123 1.35 22.66 -8.67
N GLN A 124 1.42 22.55 -7.33
CA GLN A 124 1.67 23.70 -6.46
C GLN A 124 3.15 23.90 -6.12
N VAL A 125 3.94 22.82 -6.01
CA VAL A 125 5.34 22.88 -5.57
C VAL A 125 6.29 22.77 -6.76
N VAL A 126 6.07 21.78 -7.62
CA VAL A 126 6.90 21.55 -8.82
C VAL A 126 6.55 22.54 -9.94
N SER A 127 5.34 23.14 -9.90
CA SER A 127 4.83 24.01 -10.97
C SER A 127 4.82 23.30 -12.34
N ALA A 128 4.46 22.02 -12.34
CA ALA A 128 4.41 21.21 -13.55
C ALA A 128 3.38 21.75 -14.55
N PRO A 129 3.64 21.65 -15.86
CA PRO A 129 2.62 21.93 -16.86
C PRO A 129 1.34 21.14 -16.60
N GLU A 130 0.17 21.72 -16.86
CA GLU A 130 -1.14 21.12 -16.55
C GLU A 130 -1.26 19.67 -17.03
N LYS A 131 -0.76 19.38 -18.23
CA LYS A 131 -0.75 18.02 -18.81
C LYS A 131 0.14 17.00 -18.09
N LEU A 132 1.08 17.47 -17.27
CA LEU A 132 2.04 16.65 -16.53
C LEU A 132 1.78 16.59 -15.01
N VAL A 133 0.73 17.24 -14.52
CA VAL A 133 0.37 17.24 -13.10
C VAL A 133 0.18 15.82 -12.55
N GLN A 134 -0.35 14.90 -13.36
CA GLN A 134 -0.57 13.50 -12.96
C GLN A 134 0.67 12.61 -13.09
N LEU A 135 1.77 13.12 -13.65
CA LEU A 135 2.98 12.32 -13.94
C LEU A 135 3.55 11.67 -12.66
N GLY A 136 3.62 12.42 -11.56
CA GLY A 136 4.12 11.91 -10.29
C GLY A 136 3.32 10.71 -9.78
N TYR A 137 1.99 10.81 -9.83
CA TYR A 137 1.09 9.71 -9.48
C TYR A 137 1.30 8.49 -10.38
N VAL A 138 1.29 8.69 -11.69
CA VAL A 138 1.40 7.60 -12.68
C VAL A 138 2.72 6.85 -12.52
N VAL A 139 3.83 7.56 -12.35
CA VAL A 139 5.15 6.96 -12.16
C VAL A 139 5.21 6.18 -10.84
N CYS A 140 4.70 6.74 -9.76
CA CYS A 140 4.63 6.07 -8.46
C CYS A 140 3.78 4.79 -8.55
N MET A 141 2.62 4.84 -9.18
CA MET A 141 1.75 3.67 -9.35
C MET A 141 2.37 2.58 -10.24
N CYS A 142 3.06 2.98 -11.32
CA CYS A 142 3.79 2.06 -12.18
C CYS A 142 4.85 1.29 -11.40
N THR A 143 5.69 2.01 -10.66
CA THR A 143 6.79 1.40 -9.90
C THR A 143 6.28 0.59 -8.70
N MET A 144 5.22 1.04 -8.03
CA MET A 144 4.56 0.28 -6.97
C MET A 144 3.97 -1.03 -7.51
N THR A 145 3.31 -0.99 -8.65
CA THR A 145 2.77 -2.20 -9.31
C THR A 145 3.89 -3.18 -9.65
N THR A 146 4.94 -2.69 -10.30
CA THR A 146 6.12 -3.48 -10.66
C THR A 146 6.78 -4.07 -9.42
N GLY A 147 6.99 -3.26 -8.39
CA GLY A 147 7.59 -3.68 -7.13
C GLY A 147 6.77 -4.75 -6.41
N ARG A 148 5.43 -4.70 -6.44
CA ARG A 148 4.55 -5.74 -5.87
C ARG A 148 4.71 -7.09 -6.56
N PHE A 149 4.84 -7.12 -7.88
CA PHE A 149 5.09 -8.38 -8.61
C PHE A 149 6.51 -8.92 -8.39
N LEU A 150 7.47 -8.06 -8.10
CA LEU A 150 8.86 -8.45 -7.81
C LEU A 150 9.11 -8.73 -6.32
N ALA A 151 8.18 -8.38 -5.44
CA ALA A 151 8.35 -8.44 -3.99
C ALA A 151 8.76 -9.83 -3.50
N ASP A 152 8.09 -10.88 -3.98
CA ASP A 152 8.37 -12.26 -3.56
C ASP A 152 9.79 -12.71 -3.96
N TRP A 153 10.26 -12.29 -5.13
CA TRP A 153 11.64 -12.56 -5.58
C TRP A 153 12.66 -11.84 -4.69
N PHE A 154 12.42 -10.56 -4.37
CA PHE A 154 13.30 -9.81 -3.48
C PHE A 154 13.34 -10.42 -2.07
N VAL A 155 12.18 -10.81 -1.53
CA VAL A 155 12.10 -11.44 -0.20
C VAL A 155 12.83 -12.77 -0.19
N THR A 156 12.65 -13.60 -1.21
CA THR A 156 13.35 -14.89 -1.33
C THR A 156 14.87 -14.70 -1.44
N ARG A 157 15.33 -13.69 -2.16
CA ARG A 157 16.76 -13.45 -2.41
C ARG A 157 17.47 -12.76 -1.27
N PHE A 158 16.83 -11.78 -0.62
CA PHE A 158 17.48 -10.88 0.36
C PHE A 158 16.93 -11.04 1.77
N GLY A 159 15.79 -11.69 1.94
CA GLY A 159 15.07 -11.82 3.21
C GLY A 159 14.16 -10.62 3.52
N ALA A 160 13.03 -10.88 4.17
CA ALA A 160 11.99 -9.89 4.46
C ALA A 160 12.52 -8.64 5.20
N LYS A 161 13.35 -8.81 6.23
CA LYS A 161 13.92 -7.71 7.02
C LYS A 161 14.69 -6.70 6.15
N ARG A 162 15.59 -7.19 5.28
CA ARG A 162 16.40 -6.32 4.41
C ARG A 162 15.53 -5.60 3.39
N VAL A 163 14.54 -6.29 2.84
CA VAL A 163 13.60 -5.69 1.87
C VAL A 163 12.81 -4.57 2.52
N ILE A 164 12.23 -4.77 3.72
CA ILE A 164 11.50 -3.72 4.44
C ILE A 164 12.43 -2.55 4.80
N CYS A 165 13.67 -2.81 5.26
CA CYS A 165 14.63 -1.74 5.53
C CYS A 165 14.91 -0.90 4.28
N ALA A 166 15.18 -1.56 3.16
CA ALA A 166 15.41 -0.87 1.89
C ALA A 166 14.17 -0.08 1.44
N SER A 167 12.98 -0.63 1.63
CA SER A 167 11.71 0.03 1.33
C SER A 167 11.56 1.37 2.06
N GLY A 168 11.80 1.41 3.36
CA GLY A 168 11.72 2.65 4.13
C GLY A 168 12.77 3.69 3.69
N LEU A 169 13.98 3.24 3.35
CA LEU A 169 15.02 4.14 2.80
C LEU A 169 14.63 4.69 1.43
N LEU A 170 14.06 3.85 0.55
CA LEU A 170 13.58 4.29 -0.76
C LEU A 170 12.46 5.34 -0.64
N ILE A 171 11.52 5.15 0.30
CA ILE A 171 10.49 6.14 0.61
C ILE A 171 11.13 7.45 1.06
N PHE A 172 12.03 7.38 2.05
CA PHE A 172 12.67 8.57 2.62
C PHE A 172 13.47 9.35 1.57
N PHE A 173 14.42 8.70 0.91
CA PHE A 173 15.27 9.37 -0.07
C PHE A 173 14.50 9.81 -1.31
N GLY A 174 13.51 9.04 -1.74
CA GLY A 174 12.66 9.41 -2.87
C GLY A 174 11.84 10.67 -2.59
N MET A 175 11.16 10.74 -1.43
CA MET A 175 10.43 11.94 -1.05
C MET A 175 11.36 13.13 -0.79
N MET A 176 12.50 12.90 -0.10
CA MET A 176 13.48 13.96 0.17
C MET A 176 14.09 14.50 -1.13
N LEU A 177 14.29 13.68 -2.15
CA LEU A 177 14.75 14.15 -3.45
C LEU A 177 13.76 15.15 -4.06
N ALA A 178 12.47 14.83 -4.02
CA ALA A 178 11.43 15.73 -4.51
C ALA A 178 11.32 17.02 -3.67
N VAL A 179 11.58 16.94 -2.36
CA VAL A 179 11.57 18.10 -1.45
C VAL A 179 12.79 18.99 -1.64
N VAL A 180 13.98 18.43 -1.74
CA VAL A 180 15.22 19.22 -1.86
C VAL A 180 15.37 19.82 -3.25
N LEU A 181 14.94 19.10 -4.27
CA LEU A 181 14.98 19.53 -5.67
C LEU A 181 13.56 19.46 -6.27
N PRO A 182 12.70 20.47 -6.00
CA PRO A 182 11.31 20.50 -6.43
C PRO A 182 11.19 20.87 -7.92
N ASP A 183 11.83 20.10 -8.76
CA ASP A 183 11.81 20.18 -10.22
C ASP A 183 11.09 18.97 -10.80
N LEU A 184 10.53 19.11 -12.00
CA LEU A 184 9.74 18.07 -12.65
C LEU A 184 10.50 16.73 -12.77
N ILE A 185 11.78 16.78 -13.14
CA ILE A 185 12.59 15.58 -13.36
C ILE A 185 12.92 14.92 -12.02
N PHE A 186 13.46 15.69 -11.06
CA PHE A 186 13.89 15.15 -9.78
C PHE A 186 12.71 14.70 -8.91
N ALA A 187 11.59 15.40 -8.92
CA ALA A 187 10.38 14.97 -8.23
C ALA A 187 9.82 13.66 -8.85
N THR A 188 9.85 13.53 -10.18
CA THR A 188 9.43 12.30 -10.87
C THR A 188 10.33 11.12 -10.50
N ILE A 189 11.66 11.31 -10.49
CA ILE A 189 12.63 10.29 -10.05
C ILE A 189 12.41 9.96 -8.57
N GLY A 190 12.17 10.96 -7.74
CA GLY A 190 11.84 10.75 -6.33
C GLY A 190 10.61 9.87 -6.15
N PHE A 191 9.53 10.17 -6.86
CA PHE A 191 8.27 9.39 -6.78
C PHE A 191 8.38 7.99 -7.40
N PHE A 192 9.28 7.80 -8.37
CA PHE A 192 9.67 6.49 -8.85
C PHE A 192 10.24 5.62 -7.71
N PHE A 193 11.16 6.15 -6.90
CA PHE A 193 11.72 5.42 -5.76
C PHE A 193 10.70 5.21 -4.63
N VAL A 194 9.84 6.20 -4.38
CA VAL A 194 8.75 6.08 -3.40
C VAL A 194 7.82 4.91 -3.74
N GLY A 195 7.42 4.77 -5.01
CA GLY A 195 6.56 3.68 -5.44
C GLY A 195 7.18 2.31 -5.18
N PHE A 196 8.45 2.12 -5.51
CA PHE A 196 9.17 0.89 -5.15
C PHE A 196 9.23 0.66 -3.64
N GLY A 197 9.49 1.70 -2.86
CA GLY A 197 9.56 1.62 -1.40
C GLY A 197 8.23 1.19 -0.77
N ILE A 198 7.12 1.75 -1.21
CA ILE A 198 5.79 1.41 -0.67
C ILE A 198 5.37 -0.02 -1.05
N SER A 199 5.80 -0.52 -2.21
CA SER A 199 5.26 -1.70 -2.87
C SER A 199 5.23 -2.97 -2.01
N SER A 200 6.27 -3.22 -1.23
CA SER A 200 6.50 -4.50 -0.57
C SER A 200 6.26 -4.49 0.94
N THR A 201 6.30 -3.33 1.61
CA THR A 201 6.22 -3.25 3.07
C THR A 201 4.94 -3.88 3.63
N VAL A 202 3.77 -3.49 3.12
CA VAL A 202 2.48 -3.95 3.64
C VAL A 202 2.26 -5.45 3.40
N PRO A 203 2.45 -6.00 2.19
CA PRO A 203 2.33 -7.44 1.97
C PRO A 203 3.25 -8.28 2.84
N ILE A 204 4.50 -7.83 3.03
CA ILE A 204 5.46 -8.54 3.88
C ILE A 204 5.02 -8.51 5.35
N CYS A 205 4.55 -7.35 5.85
CA CYS A 205 4.02 -7.25 7.23
C CYS A 205 2.84 -8.20 7.44
N TYR A 206 1.93 -8.34 6.48
CA TYR A 206 0.82 -9.29 6.56
C TYR A 206 1.31 -10.74 6.57
N SER A 207 2.23 -11.08 5.69
CA SER A 207 2.83 -12.42 5.66
C SER A 207 3.51 -12.76 6.98
N MET A 208 4.33 -11.85 7.53
CA MET A 208 5.02 -12.05 8.82
C MET A 208 4.03 -12.16 9.99
N ALA A 209 2.96 -11.37 9.98
CA ALA A 209 1.92 -11.45 11.00
C ALA A 209 1.17 -12.78 10.97
N GLY A 210 0.87 -13.27 9.76
CA GLY A 210 0.20 -14.57 9.57
C GLY A 210 1.00 -15.77 10.06
N HIS A 211 2.32 -15.63 10.21
CA HIS A 211 3.24 -16.65 10.73
C HIS A 211 3.67 -16.39 12.18
N SER A 212 2.94 -15.56 12.94
CA SER A 212 3.23 -15.35 14.36
C SER A 212 2.93 -16.59 15.19
N ASP A 213 3.93 -17.04 15.98
CA ASP A 213 3.77 -18.19 16.88
C ASP A 213 2.91 -17.89 18.12
N LYS A 214 2.70 -16.59 18.43
CA LYS A 214 2.04 -16.15 19.69
C LYS A 214 0.60 -15.71 19.49
N MET A 215 0.17 -15.47 18.27
CA MET A 215 -1.19 -15.04 17.94
C MET A 215 -1.80 -15.94 16.91
N ASP A 216 -3.15 -16.10 16.98
CA ASP A 216 -3.88 -16.70 15.87
C ASP A 216 -3.63 -15.89 14.58
N SER A 217 -3.34 -16.61 13.49
CA SER A 217 -2.95 -16.01 12.21
C SER A 217 -4.00 -14.99 11.69
N GLY A 218 -5.29 -15.32 11.82
CA GLY A 218 -6.38 -14.44 11.40
C GLY A 218 -6.42 -13.15 12.24
N LEU A 219 -6.26 -13.29 13.57
CA LEU A 219 -6.23 -12.14 14.49
C LEU A 219 -4.98 -11.27 14.27
N ALA A 220 -3.83 -11.88 14.04
CA ALA A 220 -2.59 -11.15 13.78
C ALA A 220 -2.67 -10.32 12.50
N VAL A 221 -3.12 -10.92 11.39
CA VAL A 221 -3.33 -10.21 10.12
C VAL A 221 -4.39 -9.12 10.26
N ALA A 222 -5.50 -9.39 10.96
CA ALA A 222 -6.53 -8.38 11.23
C ALA A 222 -5.99 -7.20 12.03
N THR A 223 -5.13 -7.45 13.04
CA THR A 223 -4.48 -6.40 13.83
C THR A 223 -3.59 -5.51 12.98
N VAL A 224 -2.70 -6.10 12.17
CA VAL A 224 -1.82 -5.34 11.26
C VAL A 224 -2.64 -4.56 10.25
N SER A 225 -3.70 -5.16 9.68
CA SER A 225 -4.60 -4.49 8.75
C SER A 225 -5.30 -3.29 9.37
N SER A 226 -5.86 -3.46 10.57
CA SER A 226 -6.60 -2.40 11.26
C SER A 226 -5.69 -1.20 11.56
N VAL A 227 -4.49 -1.46 12.09
CA VAL A 227 -3.50 -0.41 12.36
C VAL A 227 -3.03 0.25 11.07
N GLY A 228 -2.73 -0.54 10.04
CA GLY A 228 -2.29 -0.04 8.74
C GLY A 228 -3.33 0.86 8.08
N TYR A 229 -4.59 0.42 8.00
CA TYR A 229 -5.67 1.20 7.37
C TYR A 229 -5.98 2.52 8.10
N LEU A 230 -5.72 2.62 9.42
CA LEU A 230 -5.79 3.91 10.12
C LEU A 230 -4.80 4.92 9.50
N GLY A 231 -3.62 4.48 9.07
CA GLY A 231 -2.65 5.34 8.39
C GLY A 231 -3.19 5.85 7.05
N PHE A 232 -3.78 4.97 6.27
CA PHE A 232 -4.36 5.33 4.98
C PHE A 232 -5.59 6.25 5.11
N LEU A 233 -6.41 6.06 6.14
CA LEU A 233 -7.62 6.85 6.37
C LEU A 233 -7.31 8.22 6.98
N ILE A 234 -6.42 8.29 7.97
CA ILE A 234 -6.13 9.50 8.72
C ILE A 234 -4.99 10.32 8.08
N GLY A 235 -4.05 9.64 7.41
CA GLY A 235 -2.89 10.28 6.80
C GLY A 235 -3.24 11.45 5.88
N PRO A 236 -4.02 11.24 4.81
CA PRO A 236 -4.32 12.31 3.86
C PRO A 236 -5.02 13.53 4.45
N PRO A 237 -6.04 13.42 5.34
CA PRO A 237 -6.60 14.57 6.03
C PRO A 237 -5.61 15.32 6.92
N VAL A 238 -4.75 14.60 7.64
CA VAL A 238 -3.69 15.22 8.47
C VAL A 238 -2.69 15.96 7.59
N ILE A 239 -2.25 15.35 6.49
CA ILE A 239 -1.37 15.98 5.50
C ILE A 239 -2.00 17.29 4.99
N GLY A 240 -3.29 17.27 4.64
CA GLY A 240 -4.02 18.45 4.20
C GLY A 240 -4.05 19.56 5.25
N HIS A 241 -4.35 19.21 6.50
CA HIS A 241 -4.38 20.18 7.58
C HIS A 241 -2.99 20.78 7.87
N VAL A 242 -1.96 19.93 7.93
CA VAL A 242 -0.57 20.37 8.16
C VAL A 242 -0.07 21.21 6.99
N SER A 243 -0.40 20.83 5.75
CA SER A 243 0.03 21.59 4.56
C SER A 243 -0.58 23.00 4.50
N HIS A 244 -1.77 23.17 5.04
CA HIS A 244 -2.39 24.49 5.17
C HIS A 244 -1.65 25.38 6.19
N ALA A 245 -1.05 24.79 7.23
CA ALA A 245 -0.32 25.51 8.27
C ALA A 245 1.12 25.88 7.89
N ILE A 246 1.86 24.96 7.21
CA ILE A 246 3.31 25.12 6.95
C ILE A 246 3.72 25.04 5.48
N SER A 247 2.87 24.64 4.59
CA SER A 247 2.98 24.35 3.17
C SER A 247 3.12 22.85 2.83
N LEU A 248 2.68 22.49 1.62
CA LEU A 248 2.73 21.11 1.13
C LEU A 248 4.16 20.62 0.94
N HIS A 249 5.07 21.50 0.57
CA HIS A 249 6.49 21.21 0.40
C HIS A 249 7.13 20.65 1.68
N TYR A 250 6.99 21.35 2.82
CA TYR A 250 7.52 20.88 4.11
C TYR A 250 6.76 19.67 4.65
N THR A 251 5.47 19.58 4.36
CA THR A 251 4.65 18.43 4.76
C THR A 251 5.14 17.15 4.11
N PHE A 252 5.55 17.18 2.83
CA PHE A 252 6.19 16.03 2.17
C PHE A 252 7.51 15.62 2.84
N GLY A 253 8.30 16.60 3.31
CA GLY A 253 9.49 16.33 4.13
C GLY A 253 9.16 15.60 5.44
N ALA A 254 8.09 16.00 6.12
CA ALA A 254 7.60 15.30 7.31
C ALA A 254 7.13 13.87 7.00
N VAL A 255 6.41 13.67 5.90
CA VAL A 255 5.98 12.34 5.43
C VAL A 255 7.20 11.48 5.06
N ALA A 256 8.25 12.05 4.48
CA ALA A 256 9.50 11.34 4.24
C ALA A 256 10.07 10.75 5.55
N CYS A 257 10.06 11.53 6.63
CA CYS A 257 10.49 11.06 7.96
C CYS A 257 9.60 9.93 8.50
N VAL A 258 8.29 9.92 8.18
CA VAL A 258 7.41 8.78 8.50
C VAL A 258 7.90 7.51 7.77
N GLY A 259 8.39 7.61 6.53
CA GLY A 259 9.00 6.50 5.82
C GLY A 259 10.19 5.87 6.56
N LEU A 260 10.99 6.65 7.32
CA LEU A 260 12.07 6.11 8.15
C LEU A 260 11.59 5.21 9.28
N LEU A 261 10.35 5.39 9.77
CA LEU A 261 9.79 4.49 10.80
C LEU A 261 9.70 3.05 10.29
N VAL A 262 9.50 2.85 8.98
CA VAL A 262 9.54 1.53 8.34
C VAL A 262 10.93 0.91 8.50
N THR A 263 11.99 1.65 8.18
CA THR A 263 13.38 1.19 8.33
C THR A 263 13.75 0.92 9.78
N ILE A 264 13.41 1.84 10.69
CA ILE A 264 13.69 1.71 12.13
C ILE A 264 12.96 0.49 12.70
N GLY A 265 11.68 0.33 12.38
CA GLY A 265 10.89 -0.82 12.80
C GLY A 265 11.50 -2.12 12.30
N ALA A 266 11.81 -2.19 11.01
CA ALA A 266 12.41 -3.38 10.40
C ALA A 266 13.79 -3.71 11.00
N SER A 267 14.62 -2.71 11.31
CA SER A 267 15.94 -2.95 11.92
C SER A 267 15.85 -3.63 13.29
N ARG A 268 14.77 -3.38 14.02
CA ARG A 268 14.51 -3.96 15.36
C ARG A 268 13.80 -5.32 15.32
N LEU A 269 13.35 -5.77 14.14
CA LEU A 269 12.75 -7.10 14.03
C LEU A 269 13.77 -8.19 14.35
N PRO A 270 13.38 -9.24 15.09
CA PRO A 270 14.23 -10.39 15.30
C PRO A 270 14.57 -11.03 13.96
N ILE A 271 15.82 -11.47 13.80
CA ILE A 271 16.26 -12.19 12.61
C ILE A 271 15.77 -13.63 12.76
N HIS A 272 14.61 -13.94 12.25
CA HIS A 272 14.22 -15.33 12.02
C HIS A 272 14.91 -15.75 10.71
N GLN A 273 16.11 -16.29 10.84
CA GLN A 273 16.74 -17.06 9.76
C GLN A 273 15.99 -18.39 9.67
N LYS A 274 15.23 -18.58 8.60
CA LYS A 274 14.97 -19.90 8.03
C LYS A 274 15.62 -19.97 6.68
#